data_1dd56bf95145d5d3703b27f3c7c260f8
#
_entry.id   1dd56bf95145d5d3703b27f3c7c260f8
#
_cell.length_a   1.000
_cell.length_b   1.000
_cell.length_c   1.000
_cell.angle_alpha   90.00
_cell.angle_beta   90.00
_cell.angle_gamma   90.00
#
_symmetry.space_group_name_H-M   'P 1'
#
loop_
_entity.id
_entity.type
_entity.pdbx_description
1 polymer ?
#
loop_
_entity_poly.entity_id
_entity_poly.type
_entity_poly.pdbx_seq_one_letter_code
_entity_poly.pdbx_strand_id
1 'polypeptide(L)' 'MEHIGAGLAALGVFGPGIGIGILGGMAATAIGRNPDAAGQIRGIAIILAAFAEGLGVLAIVVGLLAIFIQPA' A
#
# COMPACT_ATOMS: atom_id res chain seq x y z
N MET A 1 -27.12 3.56 -0.48
CA MET A 1 -26.10 3.79 -1.53
C MET A 1 -25.17 4.96 -1.21
N GLU A 2 -25.42 5.67 -0.13
CA GLU A 2 -24.68 6.89 0.22
C GLU A 2 -23.18 6.69 0.34
N HIS A 3 -22.74 5.51 0.80
CA HIS A 3 -21.33 5.27 1.10
C HIS A 3 -20.69 4.27 0.16
N ILE A 4 -21.31 4.02 -0.99
CA ILE A 4 -20.71 3.12 -2.00
C ILE A 4 -19.39 3.66 -2.49
N GLY A 5 -19.30 4.97 -2.74
CA GLY A 5 -18.05 5.60 -3.17
C GLY A 5 -16.94 5.40 -2.17
N ALA A 6 -17.24 5.55 -0.87
CA ALA A 6 -16.27 5.32 0.19
C ALA A 6 -15.81 3.85 0.22
N GLY A 7 -16.75 2.91 0.06
CA GLY A 7 -16.41 1.50 0.01
C GLY A 7 -15.54 1.14 -1.17
N LEU A 8 -15.84 1.70 -2.35
CA LEU A 8 -15.04 1.47 -3.54
C LEU A 8 -13.63 2.07 -3.39
N ALA A 9 -13.53 3.25 -2.79
CA ALA A 9 -12.23 3.87 -2.52
C ALA A 9 -11.42 3.02 -1.53
N ALA A 10 -12.07 2.46 -0.51
CA ALA A 10 -11.41 1.62 0.47
C ALA A 10 -10.80 0.37 -0.17
N LEU A 11 -11.39 -0.15 -1.26
CA LEU A 11 -10.81 -1.26 -2.01
C LEU A 11 -9.43 -0.89 -2.60
N GLY A 12 -9.15 0.38 -2.74
CA GLY A 12 -7.85 0.84 -3.22
C GLY A 12 -6.68 0.47 -2.32
N VAL A 13 -6.91 0.07 -1.07
CA VAL A 13 -5.85 -0.41 -0.20
C VAL A 13 -5.43 -1.85 -0.51
N PHE A 14 -6.23 -2.62 -1.24
CA PHE A 14 -5.90 -3.99 -1.60
C PHE A 14 -4.63 -4.07 -2.46
N GLY A 15 -4.51 -3.21 -3.46
CA GLY A 15 -3.35 -3.19 -4.35
C GLY A 15 -2.05 -2.99 -3.56
N PRO A 16 -1.91 -1.86 -2.86
CA PRO A 16 -0.74 -1.61 -2.03
C PRO A 16 -0.52 -2.67 -0.96
N GLY A 17 -1.58 -3.14 -0.30
CA GLY A 17 -1.46 -4.17 0.73
C GLY A 17 -0.90 -5.48 0.21
N ILE A 18 -1.44 -5.97 -0.90
CA ILE A 18 -0.96 -7.20 -1.55
C ILE A 18 0.46 -6.97 -2.07
N GLY A 19 0.70 -5.81 -2.70
CA GLY A 19 2.01 -5.46 -3.24
C GLY A 19 3.10 -5.46 -2.17
N ILE A 20 2.82 -4.86 -1.02
CA ILE A 20 3.77 -4.83 0.11
C ILE A 20 4.01 -6.25 0.64
N GLY A 21 2.95 -7.06 0.73
CA GLY A 21 3.09 -8.45 1.16
C GLY A 21 4.01 -9.24 0.24
N ILE A 22 3.84 -9.12 -1.07
CA ILE A 22 4.68 -9.77 -2.06
C ILE A 22 6.12 -9.24 -1.98
N LEU A 23 6.27 -7.92 -1.95
CA LEU A 23 7.57 -7.27 -1.84
C LEU A 23 8.33 -7.77 -0.60
N GLY A 24 7.65 -7.79 0.55
CA GLY A 24 8.25 -8.23 1.81
C GLY A 24 8.70 -9.69 1.74
N GLY A 25 7.87 -10.56 1.18
CA GLY A 25 8.22 -11.96 0.99
C GLY A 25 9.42 -12.14 0.08
N MET A 26 9.45 -11.43 -1.06
CA MET A 26 10.56 -11.48 -2.00
C MET A 26 11.84 -10.92 -1.38
N ALA A 27 11.75 -9.81 -0.67
CA ALA A 27 12.90 -9.20 -0.01
C ALA A 27 13.47 -10.12 1.06
N ALA A 28 12.61 -10.72 1.88
CA ALA A 28 13.04 -11.66 2.91
C ALA A 28 13.75 -12.88 2.30
N THR A 29 13.20 -13.41 1.21
CA THR A 29 13.81 -14.54 0.49
C THR A 29 15.17 -14.14 -0.08
N ALA A 30 15.27 -12.95 -0.67
CA ALA A 30 16.51 -12.46 -1.26
C ALA A 30 17.60 -12.28 -0.19
N ILE A 31 17.23 -11.73 0.98
CA ILE A 31 18.16 -11.57 2.09
C ILE A 31 18.63 -12.94 2.60
N GLY A 32 17.72 -13.90 2.69
CA GLY A 32 18.08 -15.26 3.10
C GLY A 32 19.06 -15.93 2.16
N ARG A 33 18.96 -15.65 0.86
CA ARG A 33 19.88 -16.19 -0.15
C ARG A 33 21.20 -15.44 -0.22
N ASN A 34 21.18 -14.15 0.08
CA ASN A 34 22.36 -13.29 -0.02
C ASN A 34 22.39 -12.31 1.15
N PRO A 35 22.79 -12.79 2.36
CA PRO A 35 22.83 -11.94 3.55
C PRO A 35 23.74 -10.72 3.40
N ASP A 36 24.77 -10.80 2.56
CA ASP A 36 25.69 -9.68 2.35
C ASP A 36 25.02 -8.49 1.67
N ALA A 37 23.91 -8.72 0.95
CA ALA A 37 23.14 -7.68 0.29
C ALA A 37 21.95 -7.19 1.13
N ALA A 38 21.81 -7.65 2.38
CA ALA A 38 20.65 -7.36 3.21
C ALA A 38 20.37 -5.86 3.33
N GLY A 39 21.41 -5.04 3.51
CA GLY A 39 21.24 -3.58 3.64
C GLY A 39 20.66 -2.95 2.39
N GLN A 40 21.16 -3.32 1.22
CA GLN A 40 20.67 -2.79 -0.06
C GLN A 40 19.25 -3.25 -0.34
N ILE A 41 18.95 -4.52 -0.09
CA ILE A 41 17.62 -5.09 -0.32
C ILE A 41 16.60 -4.40 0.61
N ARG A 42 16.96 -4.25 1.89
CA ARG A 42 16.10 -3.59 2.87
C ARG A 42 15.84 -2.14 2.48
N GLY A 43 16.86 -1.41 2.03
CA GLY A 43 16.73 -0.02 1.62
C GLY A 43 15.73 0.15 0.47
N ILE A 44 15.84 -0.66 -0.56
CA ILE A 44 14.92 -0.63 -1.70
C ILE A 44 13.51 -1.03 -1.27
N ALA A 45 13.39 -2.08 -0.46
CA ALA A 45 12.10 -2.56 0.00
C ALA A 45 11.36 -1.51 0.81
N ILE A 46 12.06 -0.79 1.71
CA ILE A 46 11.47 0.28 2.52
C ILE A 46 10.96 1.40 1.63
N ILE A 47 11.75 1.82 0.64
CA ILE A 47 11.34 2.89 -0.27
C ILE A 47 10.08 2.50 -1.05
N LEU A 48 10.05 1.31 -1.61
CA LEU A 48 8.89 0.83 -2.38
C LEU A 48 7.67 0.64 -1.48
N ALA A 49 7.87 0.14 -0.25
CA ALA A 49 6.79 0.00 0.70
C ALA A 49 6.21 1.36 1.09
N ALA A 50 7.06 2.37 1.26
CA ALA A 50 6.60 3.72 1.58
C ALA A 50 5.73 4.30 0.47
N PHE A 51 6.11 4.12 -0.80
CA PHE A 51 5.28 4.57 -1.92
C PHE A 51 3.95 3.82 -1.97
N ALA A 52 3.95 2.51 -1.76
CA ALA A 52 2.73 1.73 -1.76
C ALA A 52 1.80 2.15 -0.62
N GLU A 53 2.34 2.39 0.58
CA GLU A 53 1.57 2.90 1.71
C GLU A 53 0.98 4.26 1.42
N GLY A 54 1.73 5.12 0.74
CA GLY A 54 1.24 6.44 0.33
C GLY A 54 0.01 6.32 -0.56
N LEU A 55 0.00 5.38 -1.52
CA LEU A 55 -1.15 5.13 -2.37
C LEU A 55 -2.34 4.63 -1.55
N GLY A 56 -2.11 3.76 -0.58
CA GLY A 56 -3.17 3.28 0.32
C GLY A 56 -3.77 4.40 1.15
N VAL A 57 -2.93 5.30 1.67
CA VAL A 57 -3.40 6.47 2.42
C VAL A 57 -4.23 7.38 1.52
N LEU A 58 -3.81 7.61 0.28
CA LEU A 58 -4.59 8.41 -0.66
C LEU A 58 -5.96 7.78 -0.94
N ALA A 59 -6.03 6.47 -1.05
CA ALA A 59 -7.30 5.77 -1.24
C ALA A 59 -8.24 6.01 -0.04
N ILE A 60 -7.71 5.99 1.17
CA ILE A 60 -8.49 6.27 2.38
C ILE A 60 -8.96 7.72 2.38
N VAL A 61 -8.09 8.66 1.98
CA VAL A 61 -8.46 10.08 1.90
C VAL A 61 -9.61 10.27 0.91
N VAL A 62 -9.54 9.64 -0.26
CA VAL A 62 -10.63 9.69 -1.24
C VAL A 62 -11.91 9.14 -0.64
N GLY A 63 -11.84 8.05 0.12
CA GLY A 63 -13.00 7.49 0.81
C GLY A 63 -13.61 8.44 1.81
N LEU A 64 -12.79 9.12 2.59
CA LEU A 64 -13.27 10.12 3.54
C LEU A 64 -13.93 11.29 2.83
N LEU A 65 -13.33 11.78 1.75
CA LEU A 65 -13.91 12.85 0.96
C LEU A 65 -15.26 12.43 0.37
N ALA A 66 -15.38 11.18 -0.06
CA ALA A 66 -16.64 10.67 -0.58
C ALA A 66 -17.76 10.66 0.47
N ILE A 67 -17.40 10.51 1.75
CA ILE A 67 -18.35 10.57 2.85
C ILE A 67 -18.73 12.01 3.18
N PHE A 68 -17.75 12.91 3.28
CA PHE A 68 -17.96 14.25 3.78
C PHE A 68 -18.37 15.26 2.71
N ILE A 69 -18.03 15.02 1.45
CA ILE A 69 -18.39 15.90 0.35
C ILE A 69 -19.44 15.19 -0.51
N GLN A 70 -20.65 15.14 0.02
CA GLN A 70 -21.79 14.56 -0.68
C GLN A 70 -22.53 15.65 -1.47
N PRO A 71 -22.96 15.37 -2.69
CA PRO A 71 -23.82 16.30 -3.42
C PRO A 71 -25.16 16.46 -2.69
N ALA A 72 -25.74 17.63 -2.81
CA ALA A 72 -27.00 17.98 -2.17
C ALA A 72 -28.17 17.11 -2.69
#